data_db7fb5b4af9c48d125b0a7f27188ef6d
#
_entry.id   db7fb5b4af9c48d125b0a7f27188ef6d
#
_cell.length_a   1.000
_cell.length_b   1.000
_cell.length_c   1.000
_cell.angle_alpha   90.00
_cell.angle_beta   90.00
_cell.angle_gamma   90.00
#
_symmetry.space_group_name_H-M   'P 1'
#
loop_
_entity.id
_entity.type
_entity.pdbx_description
1 polymer ?
#
loop_
_entity_poly.entity_id
_entity_poly.type
_entity_poly.pdbx_seq_one_letter_code
_entity_poly.pdbx_strand_id
1 'polypeptide(L)'
;MTDMNKINDEALNEVTGGKIRTIHNSDASYANIRSAAGLNSKVLFRMNNGQKVDTTGNKIHSDGFDWYEIYLDTDQYGWIAGHFIGY
;
A
#
# COMPACT_ATOMS: atom_id res chain seq x y z
N MET A 1 -19.20 -3.68 19.54
CA MET A 1 -19.04 -4.13 19.69
C MET A 1 -18.71 -4.31 19.28
N THR A 2 -18.55 -4.01 19.03
CA THR A 2 -18.24 -4.33 18.96
C THR A 2 -17.77 -4.31 18.45
N ASP A 3 -17.72 -3.94 18.60
CA ASP A 3 -17.24 -4.19 18.53
C ASP A 3 -16.88 -4.21 17.93
N MET A 4 -16.82 -3.76 17.89
CA MET A 4 -16.53 -4.05 17.77
C MET A 4 -16.20 -4.12 17.26
N ASN A 5 -16.05 -3.74 17.23
CA ASN A 5 -15.75 -4.16 17.20
C ASN A 5 -15.44 -4.35 16.70
N LYS A 6 -15.27 -4.07 16.60
CA LYS A 6 -14.96 -4.58 16.44
C LYS A 6 -14.71 -5.08 15.89
N ILE A 7 -14.67 -5.00 15.85
CA ILE A 7 -14.39 -5.71 15.51
C ILE A 7 -14.10 -5.97 14.86
N ASN A 8 -14.03 -5.74 14.92
CA ASN A 8 -13.71 -6.29 14.54
C ASN A 8 -13.49 -6.37 13.72
N ASP A 9 -13.25 -5.92 13.70
CA ASP A 9 -12.97 -6.27 13.17
C ASP A 9 -12.34 -6.56 12.57
N GLU A 10 -12.16 -6.47 12.73
CA GLU A 10 -11.55 -7.03 12.39
C GLU A 10 -11.43 -7.76 11.91
N ALA A 11 -11.70 -7.90 12.14
CA ALA A 11 -11.60 -8.83 11.70
C ALA A 11 -11.99 -9.15 11.02
N LEU A 12 -12.43 -8.79 11.15
CA LEU A 12 -12.80 -9.20 10.45
C LEU A 12 -12.59 -9.26 9.39
N ASN A 13 -12.21 -8.96 9.07
CA ASN A 13 -11.88 -9.12 8.14
C ASN A 13 -10.81 -9.43 7.69
N GLU A 14 -10.34 -9.35 8.07
CA GLU A 14 -9.28 -9.78 7.77
C GLU A 14 -9.11 -10.72 6.68
N VAL A 15 -9.79 -11.24 6.14
CA VAL A 15 -9.74 -12.22 5.14
C VAL A 15 -9.23 -11.74 3.82
N THR A 16 -9.40 -10.52 3.50
CA THR A 16 -8.93 -9.96 2.24
C THR A 16 -7.49 -9.52 2.29
N GLY A 17 -6.92 -9.42 3.48
CA GLY A 17 -5.55 -8.98 3.64
C GLY A 17 -5.33 -7.49 3.45
N GLY A 18 -6.36 -6.72 3.17
CA GLY A 18 -6.24 -5.29 3.00
C GLY A 18 -5.95 -4.59 4.30
N LYS A 19 -5.07 -3.58 4.26
CA LYS A 19 -4.74 -2.73 5.41
C LYS A 19 -4.53 -1.31 4.94
N ILE A 20 -5.00 -0.38 5.75
CA ILE A 20 -4.72 1.04 5.53
C ILE A 20 -3.33 1.34 6.07
N ARG A 21 -2.48 1.91 5.24
CA ARG A 21 -1.11 2.29 5.61
C ARG A 21 -0.89 3.76 5.28
N THR A 22 0.04 4.38 5.98
CA THR A 22 0.38 5.78 5.76
C THR A 22 1.72 5.88 5.06
N ILE A 23 1.78 6.71 4.02
CA ILE A 23 3.01 6.94 3.27
C ILE A 23 3.97 7.77 4.11
N HIS A 24 5.21 7.31 4.18
CA HIS A 24 6.31 8.05 4.78
C HIS A 24 7.61 7.74 4.04
N ASN A 25 8.18 8.76 3.41
CA ASN A 25 9.49 8.66 2.80
C ASN A 25 10.42 9.63 3.52
N SER A 26 11.44 9.09 4.20
CA SER A 26 12.36 9.91 4.99
C SER A 26 13.30 10.74 4.14
N ASP A 27 13.44 10.41 2.86
CA ASP A 27 14.37 11.07 1.95
C ASP A 27 13.71 12.08 1.02
N ALA A 28 12.39 12.11 1.00
CA ALA A 28 11.63 13.00 0.12
C ALA A 28 10.24 13.24 0.72
N SER A 29 9.51 14.19 0.13
CA SER A 29 8.16 14.51 0.61
C SER A 29 7.08 13.62 -0.01
N TYR A 30 7.46 12.65 -0.85
CA TYR A 30 6.53 11.82 -1.60
C TYR A 30 7.11 10.43 -1.83
N ALA A 31 6.26 9.52 -2.29
CA ALA A 31 6.67 8.22 -2.78
C ALA A 31 6.08 8.00 -4.17
N ASN A 32 6.81 7.29 -5.02
CA ASN A 32 6.34 6.96 -6.37
C ASN A 32 5.38 5.77 -6.31
N ILE A 33 4.28 5.89 -7.04
CA ILE A 33 3.35 4.79 -7.25
C ILE A 33 3.56 4.28 -8.67
N ARG A 34 3.80 2.98 -8.80
CA ARG A 34 4.21 2.37 -10.08
C ARG A 34 3.14 1.44 -10.63
N SER A 35 3.22 1.18 -11.93
CA SER A 35 2.27 0.31 -12.61
C SER A 35 2.48 -1.18 -12.30
N ALA A 36 3.67 -1.54 -11.83
CA ALA A 36 4.00 -2.91 -11.46
C ALA A 36 5.10 -2.89 -10.42
N ALA A 37 5.32 -4.05 -9.78
CA ALA A 37 6.42 -4.20 -8.84
C ALA A 37 7.76 -4.09 -9.58
N GLY A 38 8.68 -3.30 -9.03
CA GLY A 38 10.03 -3.18 -9.59
C GLY A 38 10.40 -1.75 -9.97
N LEU A 39 11.70 -1.47 -9.89
CA LEU A 39 12.23 -0.13 -10.14
C LEU A 39 12.16 0.28 -11.61
N ASN A 40 12.04 -0.68 -12.52
CA ASN A 40 11.95 -0.41 -13.97
C ASN A 40 10.52 -0.23 -14.45
N SER A 41 9.54 -0.38 -13.57
CA SER A 41 8.16 -0.19 -13.97
C SER A 41 7.82 1.30 -14.04
N LYS A 42 6.80 1.61 -14.84
CA LYS A 42 6.38 2.98 -15.06
C LYS A 42 5.86 3.61 -13.76
N VAL A 43 6.29 4.84 -13.49
CA VAL A 43 5.73 5.65 -12.40
C VAL A 43 4.43 6.24 -12.89
N LEU A 44 3.33 5.90 -12.21
CA LEU A 44 2.01 6.42 -12.55
C LEU A 44 1.84 7.84 -12.02
N PHE A 45 2.18 8.04 -10.75
CA PHE A 45 2.12 9.34 -10.09
C PHE A 45 2.80 9.25 -8.74
N ARG A 46 2.84 10.37 -8.03
CA ARG A 46 3.41 10.47 -6.69
C ARG A 46 2.30 10.67 -5.67
N MET A 47 2.53 10.13 -4.48
CA MET A 47 1.66 10.40 -3.33
C MET A 47 2.49 11.00 -2.21
N ASN A 48 1.95 12.01 -1.56
CA ASN A 48 2.67 12.76 -0.54
C ASN A 48 2.74 12.00 0.78
N ASN A 49 3.78 12.28 1.54
CA ASN A 49 3.87 11.80 2.92
C ASN A 49 2.62 12.19 3.70
N GLY A 50 2.13 11.27 4.50
CA GLY A 50 0.91 11.47 5.27
C GLY A 50 -0.35 11.00 4.59
N GLN A 51 -0.32 10.77 3.27
CA GLN A 51 -1.46 10.20 2.57
C GLN A 51 -1.60 8.72 2.93
N LYS A 52 -2.82 8.24 2.92
CA LYS A 52 -3.12 6.85 3.25
C LYS A 52 -3.41 6.06 1.99
N VAL A 53 -2.99 4.80 2.01
CA VAL A 53 -3.25 3.85 0.94
C VAL A 53 -3.87 2.60 1.54
N ASP A 54 -4.63 1.89 0.73
CA ASP A 54 -5.25 0.64 1.13
C ASP A 54 -4.57 -0.49 0.36
N THR A 55 -3.93 -1.39 1.06
CA THR A 55 -3.23 -2.51 0.42
C THR A 55 -4.21 -3.62 0.08
N THR A 56 -3.93 -4.33 -1.02
CA THR A 56 -4.80 -5.43 -1.48
C THR A 56 -4.46 -6.76 -0.83
N GLY A 57 -3.27 -6.87 -0.24
CA GLY A 57 -2.76 -8.14 0.29
C GLY A 57 -1.72 -8.78 -0.62
N ASN A 58 -1.57 -8.31 -1.84
CA ASN A 58 -0.58 -8.84 -2.78
C ASN A 58 0.78 -8.19 -2.55
N LYS A 59 1.82 -9.04 -2.55
CA LYS A 59 3.20 -8.62 -2.34
C LYS A 59 4.09 -9.33 -3.35
N ILE A 60 5.03 -8.59 -3.94
CA ILE A 60 6.03 -9.14 -4.86
C ILE A 60 7.39 -8.61 -4.46
N HIS A 61 8.39 -9.49 -4.37
CA HIS A 61 9.78 -9.09 -4.15
C HIS A 61 10.46 -8.89 -5.49
N SER A 62 11.00 -7.70 -5.72
CA SER A 62 11.69 -7.37 -6.97
C SER A 62 12.67 -6.24 -6.74
N ASP A 63 13.84 -6.33 -7.38
CA ASP A 63 14.87 -5.30 -7.32
C ASP A 63 15.32 -4.96 -5.90
N GLY A 64 15.34 -5.97 -5.03
CA GLY A 64 15.80 -5.81 -3.66
C GLY A 64 14.77 -5.25 -2.69
N PHE A 65 13.54 -5.06 -3.13
CA PHE A 65 12.46 -4.49 -2.32
C PHE A 65 11.24 -5.39 -2.33
N ASP A 66 10.46 -5.31 -1.25
CA ASP A 66 9.12 -5.87 -1.24
C ASP A 66 8.16 -4.80 -1.71
N TRP A 67 7.38 -5.12 -2.74
CA TRP A 67 6.41 -4.22 -3.35
C TRP A 67 5.02 -4.66 -2.95
N TYR A 68 4.19 -3.68 -2.60
CA TYR A 68 2.82 -3.94 -2.16
C TYR A 68 1.85 -3.31 -3.12
N GLU A 69 0.88 -4.09 -3.54
CA GLU A 69 -0.19 -3.58 -4.40
C GLU A 69 -1.17 -2.77 -3.56
N ILE A 70 -1.60 -1.65 -4.10
CA ILE A 70 -2.56 -0.77 -3.44
C ILE A 70 -3.73 -0.45 -4.36
N TYR A 71 -4.87 -0.20 -3.76
CA TYR A 71 -6.03 0.29 -4.47
C TYR A 71 -5.83 1.76 -4.77
N LEU A 72 -6.09 2.17 -6.01
CA LEU A 72 -6.00 3.57 -6.41
C LEU A 72 -7.40 4.15 -6.56
N ASP A 73 -8.14 3.59 -7.48
CA ASP A 73 -9.46 4.04 -7.82
C ASP A 73 -10.28 2.81 -8.15
N THR A 74 -11.52 2.99 -8.54
CA THR A 74 -12.35 1.86 -8.93
C THR A 74 -11.64 1.07 -10.02
N ASP A 75 -11.38 -0.22 -9.75
CA ASP A 75 -10.74 -1.15 -10.68
C ASP A 75 -9.34 -0.75 -11.09
N GLN A 76 -8.68 0.13 -10.35
CA GLN A 76 -7.31 0.52 -10.63
C GLN A 76 -6.40 0.20 -9.45
N TYR A 77 -5.18 -0.22 -9.77
CA TYR A 77 -4.20 -0.66 -8.79
C TYR A 77 -2.85 -0.03 -9.10
N GLY A 78 -2.04 0.10 -8.07
CA GLY A 78 -0.66 0.51 -8.24
C GLY A 78 0.22 -0.25 -7.29
N TRP A 79 1.52 0.00 -7.35
CA TRP A 79 2.51 -0.68 -6.53
C TRP A 79 3.41 0.34 -5.85
N ILE A 80 3.70 0.08 -4.59
CA ILE A 80 4.57 0.94 -3.79
C ILE A 80 5.57 0.07 -3.03
N ALA A 81 6.80 0.56 -2.91
CA ALA A 81 7.81 -0.14 -2.11
C ALA A 81 7.38 -0.13 -0.63
N GLY A 82 7.48 -1.28 0.01
CA GLY A 82 6.93 -1.48 1.34
C GLY A 82 7.54 -0.58 2.41
N HIS A 83 8.83 -0.22 2.27
CA HIS A 83 9.47 0.63 3.26
C HIS A 83 8.86 2.04 3.32
N PHE A 84 8.13 2.46 2.29
CA PHE A 84 7.42 3.74 2.34
C PHE A 84 6.10 3.66 3.10
N ILE A 85 5.64 2.47 3.43
CA ILE A 85 4.39 2.29 4.15
C ILE A 85 4.56 1.44 5.41
N GLY A 86 5.78 1.39 5.93
CA GLY A 86 6.05 0.80 7.23
C GLY A 86 6.32 -0.69 7.23
N TYR A 87 6.62 -1.24 6.08
CA TYR A 87 6.99 -2.68 5.99
C TYR A 87 8.47 -2.93 5.90
#